data_2e7f1650e7be14223c3ce35116f4d86c
#
_entry.id   2e7f1650e7be14223c3ce35116f4d86c
#
_cell.length_a   1.000
_cell.length_b   1.000
_cell.length_c   1.000
_cell.angle_alpha   90.00
_cell.angle_beta   90.00
_cell.angle_gamma   90.00
#
_symmetry.space_group_name_H-M   'P 1'
#
loop_
_entity.id
_entity.type
_entity.pdbx_description
1 polymer ?
#
loop_
_entity_poly.entity_id
_entity_poly.type
_entity_poly.pdbx_seq_one_letter_code
_entity_poly.pdbx_strand_id
1 'polypeptide(L)'
;MKNADKNYVDRVEFVLEGYLVRKDFFSYTRVFSEYYAPYQNYAKIYMRQFYNEDGTIAYKEYIDDKESVFVFDDAQLYSKAEFVAYFMNKLNLSNRDIVILDRATEIGQAVLQNKGASKLGVVVHAEHFSDNATDGDNILWNNYYEYQFRNAKFVDFFITATDLQNRILSQHFSKYTHDNPLIRTVPVGSLNQLIHPEKKRQPYSMITASRLAKEKHVD
;
A
#
# COMPACT_ATOMS: atom_id res chain seq x y z
N MET A 1 -5.37 19.33 -15.85
CA MET A 1 -3.98 19.80 -15.71
C MET A 1 -3.14 19.13 -16.78
N LYS A 2 -2.18 19.82 -17.38
CA LYS A 2 -1.22 19.20 -18.32
C LYS A 2 0.00 18.72 -17.54
N ASN A 3 0.49 17.54 -17.85
CA ASN A 3 1.82 17.14 -17.40
C ASN A 3 2.84 17.94 -18.24
N ALA A 4 3.65 18.79 -17.60
CA ALA A 4 4.58 19.70 -18.26
C ALA A 4 5.61 18.99 -19.17
N ASP A 5 5.94 17.72 -18.85
CA ASP A 5 6.98 16.98 -19.55
C ASP A 5 6.48 16.11 -20.72
N LYS A 6 5.17 15.92 -20.87
CA LYS A 6 4.60 14.91 -21.78
C LYS A 6 3.47 15.40 -22.67
N ASN A 7 3.23 16.63 -22.89
CA ASN A 7 2.25 17.19 -23.85
C ASN A 7 0.84 16.51 -23.90
N TYR A 8 0.43 15.78 -22.87
CA TYR A 8 -0.90 15.19 -22.78
C TYR A 8 -1.65 15.67 -21.52
N VAL A 9 -2.96 15.54 -21.55
CA VAL A 9 -3.84 15.91 -20.43
C VAL A 9 -3.77 14.81 -19.37
N ASP A 10 -3.38 15.18 -18.17
CA ASP A 10 -3.34 14.31 -17.01
C ASP A 10 -4.72 14.19 -16.33
N ARG A 11 -5.43 15.34 -16.24
CA ARG A 11 -6.74 15.42 -15.60
C ARG A 11 -7.61 16.52 -16.22
N VAL A 12 -8.90 16.23 -16.36
CA VAL A 12 -9.95 17.20 -16.74
C VAL A 12 -10.94 17.34 -15.60
N GLU A 13 -11.25 18.56 -15.21
CA GLU A 13 -12.26 18.87 -14.19
C GLU A 13 -13.50 19.50 -14.84
N PHE A 14 -14.68 19.02 -14.48
CA PHE A 14 -15.97 19.52 -14.93
C PHE A 14 -16.64 20.21 -13.76
N VAL A 15 -16.99 21.48 -14.00
CA VAL A 15 -17.63 22.34 -13.00
C VAL A 15 -18.96 22.82 -13.55
N LEU A 16 -20.02 22.68 -12.78
CA LEU A 16 -21.38 23.16 -13.09
C LEU A 16 -21.79 24.17 -12.01
N GLU A 17 -22.13 25.39 -12.43
CA GLU A 17 -22.55 26.48 -11.51
C GLU A 17 -21.59 26.70 -10.31
N GLY A 18 -20.28 26.57 -10.55
CA GLY A 18 -19.24 26.70 -9.53
C GLY A 18 -18.96 25.44 -8.69
N TYR A 19 -19.74 24.39 -8.87
CA TYR A 19 -19.53 23.13 -8.15
C TYR A 19 -18.79 22.11 -9.01
N LEU A 20 -17.78 21.47 -8.44
CA LEU A 20 -17.10 20.34 -9.08
C LEU A 20 -18.06 19.15 -9.12
N VAL A 21 -18.32 18.61 -10.33
CA VAL A 21 -19.24 17.49 -10.53
C VAL A 21 -18.53 16.23 -11.02
N ARG A 22 -17.40 16.36 -11.75
CA ARG A 22 -16.64 15.23 -12.26
C ARG A 22 -15.17 15.57 -12.46
N LYS A 23 -14.30 14.57 -12.25
CA LYS A 23 -12.89 14.60 -12.72
C LYS A 23 -12.64 13.37 -13.57
N ASP A 24 -12.07 13.56 -14.73
CA ASP A 24 -11.59 12.47 -15.58
C ASP A 24 -10.07 12.41 -15.50
N PHE A 25 -9.52 11.22 -15.26
CA PHE A 25 -8.08 10.98 -15.14
C PHE A 25 -7.59 10.17 -16.34
N PHE A 26 -6.47 10.60 -16.89
CA PHE A 26 -5.90 10.06 -18.12
C PHE A 26 -4.46 9.58 -17.90
N SER A 27 -4.15 8.48 -18.56
CA SER A 27 -2.79 8.09 -18.94
C SER A 27 -2.66 8.37 -20.45
N TYR A 28 -2.54 7.36 -21.30
CA TYR A 28 -2.73 7.48 -22.75
C TYR A 28 -4.20 7.35 -23.16
N THR A 29 -5.02 6.71 -22.31
CA THR A 29 -6.48 6.69 -22.39
C THR A 29 -7.10 7.20 -21.10
N ARG A 30 -8.42 7.35 -21.03
CA ARG A 30 -9.11 7.63 -19.78
C ARG A 30 -9.10 6.38 -18.90
N VAL A 31 -8.49 6.50 -17.71
CA VAL A 31 -8.33 5.39 -16.76
C VAL A 31 -9.52 5.28 -15.82
N PHE A 32 -9.93 6.42 -15.21
CA PHE A 32 -11.10 6.47 -14.35
C PHE A 32 -11.68 7.88 -14.29
N SER A 33 -12.94 7.96 -13.85
CA SER A 33 -13.64 9.20 -13.54
C SER A 33 -14.10 9.20 -12.09
N GLU A 34 -13.99 10.33 -11.42
CA GLU A 34 -14.57 10.59 -10.10
C GLU A 34 -15.83 11.45 -10.27
N TYR A 35 -16.89 11.10 -9.57
CA TYR A 35 -18.16 11.82 -9.56
C TYR A 35 -18.42 12.42 -8.18
N TYR A 36 -18.84 13.66 -8.15
CA TYR A 36 -19.02 14.45 -6.94
C TYR A 36 -20.44 14.98 -6.82
N ALA A 37 -20.94 15.04 -5.59
CA ALA A 37 -22.16 15.72 -5.23
C ALA A 37 -21.83 16.90 -4.29
N PRO A 38 -22.56 18.02 -4.38
CA PRO A 38 -22.46 19.08 -3.40
C PRO A 38 -22.84 18.56 -2.00
N TYR A 39 -21.99 18.79 -1.02
CA TYR A 39 -22.25 18.45 0.37
C TYR A 39 -21.70 19.53 1.27
N GLN A 40 -22.59 20.24 2.00
CA GLN A 40 -22.22 21.46 2.74
C GLN A 40 -21.48 22.43 1.80
N ASN A 41 -20.26 22.85 2.06
CA ASN A 41 -19.50 23.77 1.20
C ASN A 41 -18.34 23.08 0.43
N TYR A 42 -18.43 21.76 0.22
CA TYR A 42 -17.40 21.03 -0.52
C TYR A 42 -18.02 19.99 -1.48
N ALA A 43 -17.24 19.50 -2.42
CA ALA A 43 -17.63 18.45 -3.34
C ALA A 43 -17.29 17.08 -2.70
N LYS A 44 -18.31 16.32 -2.26
CA LYS A 44 -18.14 14.96 -1.72
C LYS A 44 -18.13 13.98 -2.88
N ILE A 45 -17.08 13.17 -2.97
CA ILE A 45 -17.02 12.05 -3.91
C ILE A 45 -18.02 10.97 -3.47
N TYR A 46 -18.80 10.43 -4.43
CA TYR A 46 -19.74 9.35 -4.16
C TYR A 46 -19.56 8.14 -5.08
N MET A 47 -18.83 8.30 -6.21
CA MET A 47 -18.59 7.21 -7.15
C MET A 47 -17.30 7.42 -7.92
N ARG A 48 -16.59 6.32 -8.20
CA ARG A 48 -15.57 6.22 -9.23
C ARG A 48 -16.01 5.23 -10.29
N GLN A 49 -15.72 5.52 -11.55
CA GLN A 49 -15.95 4.63 -12.67
C GLN A 49 -14.63 4.38 -13.38
N PHE A 50 -14.25 3.11 -13.46
CA PHE A 50 -13.01 2.67 -14.08
C PHE A 50 -13.27 2.15 -15.48
N TYR A 51 -12.31 2.35 -16.37
CA TYR A 51 -12.47 2.04 -17.78
C TYR A 51 -11.39 1.07 -18.27
N ASN A 52 -11.77 0.22 -19.21
CA ASN A 52 -10.84 -0.53 -20.04
C ASN A 52 -10.17 0.39 -21.05
N GLU A 53 -9.10 -0.06 -21.71
CA GLU A 53 -8.39 0.72 -22.72
C GLU A 53 -9.24 1.07 -23.94
N ASP A 54 -10.23 0.25 -24.25
CA ASP A 54 -11.20 0.49 -25.33
C ASP A 54 -12.32 1.49 -24.96
N GLY A 55 -12.31 2.00 -23.71
CA GLY A 55 -13.27 2.96 -23.20
C GLY A 55 -14.56 2.34 -22.61
N THR A 56 -14.71 1.02 -22.63
CA THR A 56 -15.81 0.34 -21.94
C THR A 56 -15.62 0.42 -20.43
N ILE A 57 -16.72 0.27 -19.67
CA ILE A 57 -16.66 0.31 -18.21
C ILE A 57 -16.09 -1.01 -17.70
N ALA A 58 -15.01 -0.94 -16.92
CA ALA A 58 -14.43 -2.10 -16.25
C ALA A 58 -15.20 -2.43 -14.97
N TYR A 59 -15.42 -1.43 -14.12
CA TYR A 59 -16.23 -1.53 -12.90
C TYR A 59 -16.53 -0.14 -12.33
N LYS A 60 -17.46 -0.11 -11.35
CA LYS A 60 -17.79 1.10 -10.58
C LYS A 60 -17.52 0.87 -9.10
N GLU A 61 -17.03 1.90 -8.42
CA GLU A 61 -16.89 1.97 -6.98
C GLU A 61 -17.86 3.02 -6.45
N TYR A 62 -18.82 2.62 -5.63
CA TYR A 62 -19.69 3.53 -4.89
C TYR A 62 -19.10 3.75 -3.51
N ILE A 63 -18.99 5.00 -3.09
CA ILE A 63 -18.25 5.42 -1.91
C ILE A 63 -19.20 6.10 -0.94
N ASP A 64 -19.23 5.60 0.30
CA ASP A 64 -19.85 6.28 1.43
C ASP A 64 -18.86 6.37 2.60
N ASP A 65 -18.29 7.56 2.77
CA ASP A 65 -17.22 7.88 3.70
C ASP A 65 -16.02 6.92 3.62
N LYS A 66 -15.95 5.89 4.46
CA LYS A 66 -14.85 4.92 4.51
C LYS A 66 -15.20 3.58 3.86
N GLU A 67 -16.46 3.40 3.49
CA GLU A 67 -16.94 2.15 2.91
C GLU A 67 -17.07 2.28 1.40
N SER A 68 -16.84 1.19 0.69
CA SER A 68 -16.96 1.12 -0.76
C SER A 68 -17.67 -0.16 -1.19
N VAL A 69 -18.54 -0.02 -2.18
CA VAL A 69 -19.14 -1.15 -2.89
C VAL A 69 -18.61 -1.13 -4.32
N PHE A 70 -18.06 -2.24 -4.77
CA PHE A 70 -17.50 -2.41 -6.11
C PHE A 70 -18.47 -3.23 -6.96
N VAL A 71 -18.85 -2.71 -8.12
CA VAL A 71 -19.83 -3.33 -9.04
C VAL A 71 -19.15 -3.64 -10.36
N PHE A 72 -19.01 -4.92 -10.65
CA PHE A 72 -18.58 -5.50 -11.91
C PHE A 72 -19.80 -6.06 -12.66
N ASP A 73 -19.64 -6.45 -13.91
CA ASP A 73 -20.71 -7.09 -14.68
C ASP A 73 -21.11 -8.47 -14.09
N ASP A 74 -20.14 -9.18 -13.50
CA ASP A 74 -20.30 -10.54 -12.97
C ASP A 74 -20.26 -10.63 -11.43
N ALA A 75 -20.02 -9.51 -10.72
CA ALA A 75 -19.86 -9.53 -9.26
C ALA A 75 -20.23 -8.18 -8.62
N GLN A 76 -20.71 -8.26 -7.37
CA GLN A 76 -20.85 -7.12 -6.48
C GLN A 76 -20.12 -7.41 -5.16
N LEU A 77 -19.22 -6.52 -4.77
CA LEU A 77 -18.29 -6.71 -3.64
C LEU A 77 -18.49 -5.56 -2.65
N TYR A 78 -18.58 -5.88 -1.37
CA TYR A 78 -19.00 -4.95 -0.32
C TYR A 78 -17.84 -4.45 0.54
N SER A 79 -16.63 -4.83 0.20
CA SER A 79 -15.44 -4.37 0.93
C SER A 79 -14.20 -4.40 0.05
N LYS A 80 -13.19 -3.63 0.46
CA LYS A 80 -11.86 -3.66 -0.17
C LYS A 80 -11.21 -5.05 -0.07
N ALA A 81 -11.45 -5.78 1.01
CA ALA A 81 -10.93 -7.14 1.18
C ALA A 81 -11.55 -8.10 0.14
N GLU A 82 -12.87 -8.03 -0.08
CA GLU A 82 -13.54 -8.80 -1.13
C GLU A 82 -13.05 -8.42 -2.54
N PHE A 83 -12.85 -7.12 -2.79
CA PHE A 83 -12.28 -6.64 -4.05
C PHE A 83 -10.88 -7.24 -4.29
N VAL A 84 -10.00 -7.22 -3.28
CA VAL A 84 -8.66 -7.81 -3.39
C VAL A 84 -8.74 -9.31 -3.59
N ALA A 85 -9.61 -10.02 -2.86
CA ALA A 85 -9.81 -11.46 -3.04
C ALA A 85 -10.30 -11.80 -4.45
N TYR A 86 -11.27 -11.07 -4.96
CA TYR A 86 -11.77 -11.22 -6.34
C TYR A 86 -10.65 -11.00 -7.37
N PHE A 87 -9.88 -9.92 -7.21
CA PHE A 87 -8.75 -9.61 -8.08
C PHE A 87 -7.68 -10.71 -8.06
N MET A 88 -7.27 -11.16 -6.87
CA MET A 88 -6.29 -12.24 -6.71
C MET A 88 -6.74 -13.53 -7.40
N ASN A 89 -8.02 -13.89 -7.28
CA ASN A 89 -8.57 -15.07 -7.93
C ASN A 89 -8.58 -14.96 -9.48
N LYS A 90 -8.81 -13.76 -10.03
CA LYS A 90 -8.76 -13.53 -11.48
C LYS A 90 -7.35 -13.59 -12.07
N LEU A 91 -6.30 -13.40 -11.25
CA LEU A 91 -4.91 -13.47 -11.71
C LEU A 91 -4.46 -14.90 -12.08
N ASN A 92 -5.17 -15.95 -11.64
CA ASN A 92 -4.81 -17.35 -11.88
C ASN A 92 -3.35 -17.68 -11.53
N LEU A 93 -2.89 -17.22 -10.36
CA LEU A 93 -1.52 -17.34 -9.91
C LEU A 93 -1.07 -18.80 -9.76
N SER A 94 0.12 -19.10 -10.22
CA SER A 94 0.76 -20.42 -10.24
C SER A 94 1.95 -20.48 -9.26
N ASN A 95 2.57 -21.64 -9.14
CA ASN A 95 3.79 -21.84 -8.36
C ASN A 95 5.04 -21.14 -8.93
N ARG A 96 4.95 -20.52 -10.11
CA ARG A 96 6.01 -19.71 -10.74
C ARG A 96 5.90 -18.24 -10.36
N ASP A 97 4.78 -17.85 -9.74
CA ASP A 97 4.49 -16.46 -9.40
C ASP A 97 4.90 -16.18 -7.96
N ILE A 98 5.30 -14.94 -7.71
CA ILE A 98 5.63 -14.45 -6.38
C ILE A 98 4.76 -13.21 -6.11
N VAL A 99 3.99 -13.28 -5.05
CA VAL A 99 3.22 -12.13 -4.53
C VAL A 99 4.05 -11.47 -3.44
N ILE A 100 4.28 -10.17 -3.55
CA ILE A 100 4.93 -9.38 -2.50
C ILE A 100 3.87 -8.49 -1.83
N LEU A 101 3.59 -8.78 -0.58
CA LEU A 101 2.72 -7.97 0.25
C LEU A 101 3.54 -6.85 0.91
N ASP A 102 3.63 -5.72 0.22
CA ASP A 102 4.43 -4.57 0.66
C ASP A 102 3.80 -3.85 1.84
N ARG A 103 2.46 -3.72 1.86
CA ARG A 103 1.68 -3.20 2.98
C ARG A 103 0.43 -4.04 3.19
N ALA A 104 0.31 -4.58 4.40
CA ALA A 104 -0.73 -5.54 4.73
C ALA A 104 -2.06 -4.92 5.21
N THR A 105 -2.08 -3.61 5.49
CA THR A 105 -3.24 -2.94 6.12
C THR A 105 -4.51 -3.20 5.32
N GLU A 106 -5.53 -3.78 5.97
CA GLU A 106 -6.87 -4.11 5.45
C GLU A 106 -6.92 -5.20 4.37
N ILE A 107 -5.79 -5.55 3.72
CA ILE A 107 -5.77 -6.51 2.61
C ILE A 107 -4.97 -7.78 2.90
N GLY A 108 -4.19 -7.82 3.97
CA GLY A 108 -3.26 -8.92 4.26
C GLY A 108 -3.94 -10.28 4.32
N GLN A 109 -5.11 -10.37 4.96
CA GLN A 109 -5.90 -11.59 5.04
C GLN A 109 -6.40 -12.03 3.65
N ALA A 110 -6.96 -11.10 2.88
CA ALA A 110 -7.48 -11.39 1.55
C ALA A 110 -6.39 -11.92 0.62
N VAL A 111 -5.19 -11.31 0.63
CA VAL A 111 -4.05 -11.76 -0.16
C VAL A 111 -3.59 -13.16 0.28
N LEU A 112 -3.40 -13.37 1.59
CA LEU A 112 -2.90 -14.63 2.12
C LEU A 112 -3.83 -15.81 1.81
N GLN A 113 -5.15 -15.58 1.90
CA GLN A 113 -6.17 -16.60 1.62
C GLN A 113 -6.39 -16.87 0.12
N ASN A 114 -6.05 -15.91 -0.76
CA ASN A 114 -6.33 -16.00 -2.19
C ASN A 114 -5.07 -15.99 -3.08
N LYS A 115 -3.89 -16.22 -2.50
CA LYS A 115 -2.62 -16.29 -3.26
C LYS A 115 -2.51 -17.49 -4.21
N GLY A 116 -3.43 -18.44 -4.13
CA GLY A 116 -3.39 -19.67 -4.92
C GLY A 116 -2.11 -20.47 -4.63
N ALA A 117 -1.48 -20.99 -5.68
CA ALA A 117 -0.22 -21.71 -5.59
C ALA A 117 1.03 -20.83 -5.59
N SER A 118 0.90 -19.50 -5.67
CA SER A 118 2.03 -18.57 -5.68
C SER A 118 2.76 -18.52 -4.34
N LYS A 119 4.02 -18.12 -4.37
CA LYS A 119 4.79 -17.80 -3.18
C LYS A 119 4.40 -16.44 -2.65
N LEU A 120 4.40 -16.28 -1.32
CA LEU A 120 4.07 -15.02 -0.66
C LEU A 120 5.27 -14.50 0.13
N GLY A 121 5.74 -13.31 -0.24
CA GLY A 121 6.68 -12.51 0.55
C GLY A 121 5.95 -11.39 1.29
N VAL A 122 6.33 -11.12 2.53
CA VAL A 122 5.77 -10.02 3.33
C VAL A 122 6.87 -9.05 3.73
N VAL A 123 6.67 -7.75 3.45
CA VAL A 123 7.64 -6.71 3.77
C VAL A 123 7.33 -6.08 5.13
N VAL A 124 8.34 -5.97 5.97
CA VAL A 124 8.28 -5.37 7.30
C VAL A 124 9.00 -4.01 7.28
N HIS A 125 8.24 -2.92 7.10
CA HIS A 125 8.75 -1.57 6.91
C HIS A 125 9.08 -0.80 8.20
N ALA A 126 8.44 -1.18 9.30
CA ALA A 126 8.50 -0.44 10.55
C ALA A 126 8.82 -1.38 11.71
N GLU A 127 8.88 -0.82 12.90
CA GLU A 127 8.99 -1.61 14.13
C GLU A 127 7.85 -2.62 14.22
N HIS A 128 8.20 -3.88 14.41
CA HIS A 128 7.27 -4.99 14.27
C HIS A 128 6.59 -5.41 15.58
N PHE A 129 6.96 -4.78 16.70
CA PHE A 129 6.44 -5.06 18.03
C PHE A 129 6.42 -3.79 18.88
N SER A 130 5.88 -3.85 20.08
CA SER A 130 5.90 -2.77 21.08
C SER A 130 6.79 -3.16 22.25
N ASP A 131 7.90 -2.45 22.46
CA ASP A 131 8.82 -2.68 23.57
C ASP A 131 8.12 -2.57 24.92
N ASN A 132 7.23 -1.58 25.08
CA ASN A 132 6.52 -1.32 26.33
C ASN A 132 5.49 -2.40 26.71
N ALA A 133 5.16 -3.29 25.79
CA ALA A 133 4.19 -4.36 25.96
C ALA A 133 4.76 -5.73 25.58
N THR A 134 6.08 -5.87 25.67
CA THR A 134 6.82 -7.12 25.42
C THR A 134 7.60 -7.48 26.66
N ASP A 135 7.45 -8.71 27.15
CA ASP A 135 8.09 -9.23 28.35
C ASP A 135 8.74 -10.61 28.12
N GLY A 136 9.07 -11.33 29.20
CA GLY A 136 9.67 -12.66 29.12
C GLY A 136 8.84 -13.67 28.33
N ASP A 137 7.53 -13.60 28.42
CA ASP A 137 6.57 -14.62 27.96
C ASP A 137 5.66 -14.15 26.83
N ASN A 138 5.48 -12.83 26.68
CA ASN A 138 4.50 -12.25 25.76
C ASN A 138 5.14 -11.18 24.86
N ILE A 139 4.66 -11.10 23.63
CA ILE A 139 4.98 -10.05 22.68
C ILE A 139 3.71 -9.42 22.13
N LEU A 140 3.65 -8.09 22.14
CA LEU A 140 2.62 -7.36 21.41
C LEU A 140 3.16 -7.01 20.02
N TRP A 141 2.72 -7.79 19.05
CA TRP A 141 3.02 -7.50 17.66
C TRP A 141 2.36 -6.20 17.20
N ASN A 142 3.04 -5.47 16.32
CA ASN A 142 2.43 -4.33 15.68
C ASN A 142 1.25 -4.80 14.80
N ASN A 143 0.09 -4.14 14.94
CA ASN A 143 -1.16 -4.49 14.26
C ASN A 143 -1.03 -4.60 12.73
N TYR A 144 -0.07 -3.88 12.13
CA TYR A 144 0.19 -3.98 10.68
C TYR A 144 0.72 -5.33 10.24
N TYR A 145 1.33 -6.10 11.15
CA TYR A 145 2.02 -7.37 10.84
C TYR A 145 1.46 -8.56 11.62
N GLU A 146 0.70 -8.34 12.69
CA GLU A 146 0.25 -9.38 13.60
C GLU A 146 -0.42 -10.55 12.87
N TYR A 147 -1.33 -10.25 11.94
CA TYR A 147 -2.03 -11.31 11.17
C TYR A 147 -1.05 -12.19 10.39
N GLN A 148 -0.09 -11.59 9.69
CA GLN A 148 0.92 -12.31 8.90
C GLN A 148 1.87 -13.10 9.79
N PHE A 149 2.25 -12.56 10.94
CA PHE A 149 3.12 -13.26 11.89
C PHE A 149 2.42 -14.45 12.54
N ARG A 150 1.17 -14.30 12.95
CA ARG A 150 0.36 -15.44 13.47
C ARG A 150 0.09 -16.52 12.41
N ASN A 151 0.20 -16.18 11.15
CA ASN A 151 0.01 -17.07 10.00
C ASN A 151 1.32 -17.32 9.23
N ALA A 152 2.48 -17.20 9.88
CA ALA A 152 3.80 -17.28 9.26
C ALA A 152 4.03 -18.57 8.45
N LYS A 153 3.40 -19.68 8.85
CA LYS A 153 3.46 -20.97 8.12
C LYS A 153 2.90 -20.92 6.69
N PHE A 154 2.10 -19.90 6.35
CA PHE A 154 1.55 -19.68 5.01
C PHE A 154 2.31 -18.60 4.22
N VAL A 155 3.33 -17.99 4.84
CA VAL A 155 4.22 -16.99 4.24
C VAL A 155 5.53 -17.67 3.86
N ASP A 156 5.94 -17.57 2.61
CA ASP A 156 7.15 -18.24 2.13
C ASP A 156 8.43 -17.54 2.62
N PHE A 157 8.39 -16.20 2.75
CA PHE A 157 9.49 -15.40 3.32
C PHE A 157 9.05 -14.02 3.78
N PHE A 158 9.78 -13.50 4.75
CA PHE A 158 9.67 -12.09 5.18
C PHE A 158 10.86 -11.28 4.66
N ILE A 159 10.63 -9.99 4.42
CA ILE A 159 11.65 -9.03 3.99
C ILE A 159 11.77 -7.95 5.06
N THR A 160 12.98 -7.72 5.55
CA THR A 160 13.31 -6.63 6.47
C THR A 160 14.28 -5.65 5.82
N ALA A 161 14.27 -4.39 6.26
CA ALA A 161 15.14 -3.35 5.69
C ALA A 161 16.60 -3.42 6.17
N THR A 162 16.85 -4.02 7.35
CA THR A 162 18.17 -4.07 7.97
C THR A 162 18.45 -5.45 8.59
N ASP A 163 19.75 -5.80 8.70
CA ASP A 163 20.17 -7.03 9.37
C ASP A 163 19.83 -7.02 10.87
N LEU A 164 19.80 -5.85 11.50
CA LEU A 164 19.37 -5.72 12.88
C LEU A 164 17.90 -6.12 13.03
N GLN A 165 17.02 -5.59 12.19
CA GLN A 165 15.60 -5.94 12.19
C GLN A 165 15.38 -7.43 11.89
N ASN A 166 16.12 -7.99 10.94
CA ASN A 166 16.10 -9.43 10.64
C ASN A 166 16.41 -10.26 11.88
N ARG A 167 17.52 -9.95 12.55
CA ARG A 167 17.98 -10.67 13.74
C ARG A 167 16.94 -10.61 14.86
N ILE A 168 16.42 -9.41 15.17
CA ILE A 168 15.43 -9.23 16.23
C ILE A 168 14.14 -9.97 15.88
N LEU A 169 13.65 -9.84 14.66
CA LEU A 169 12.44 -10.54 14.21
C LEU A 169 12.60 -12.07 14.27
N SER A 170 13.75 -12.61 13.86
CA SER A 170 14.06 -14.04 13.96
C SER A 170 14.06 -14.53 15.42
N GLN A 171 14.65 -13.76 16.32
CA GLN A 171 14.65 -14.07 17.74
C GLN A 171 13.23 -14.06 18.33
N HIS A 172 12.42 -13.10 17.95
CA HIS A 172 11.03 -13.00 18.40
C HIS A 172 10.16 -14.15 17.87
N PHE A 173 10.30 -14.54 16.62
CA PHE A 173 9.62 -15.71 16.09
C PHE A 173 9.99 -16.98 16.87
N SER A 174 11.27 -17.25 17.05
CA SER A 174 11.74 -18.41 17.78
C SER A 174 11.23 -18.44 19.24
N LYS A 175 11.22 -17.28 19.90
CA LYS A 175 10.84 -17.17 21.32
C LYS A 175 9.34 -17.25 21.55
N TYR A 176 8.54 -16.52 20.76
CA TYR A 176 7.13 -16.29 21.07
C TYR A 176 6.16 -17.11 20.23
N THR A 177 6.56 -17.60 19.05
CA THR A 177 5.70 -18.41 18.18
C THR A 177 6.24 -19.83 17.99
N HIS A 178 7.49 -20.08 18.34
CA HIS A 178 8.24 -21.29 18.05
C HIS A 178 8.35 -21.63 16.54
N ASP A 179 8.10 -20.63 15.69
CA ASP A 179 8.30 -20.70 14.25
C ASP A 179 9.72 -20.24 13.87
N ASN A 180 10.18 -20.67 12.70
CA ASN A 180 11.46 -20.24 12.14
C ASN A 180 11.28 -19.89 10.66
N PRO A 181 10.54 -18.81 10.33
CA PRO A 181 10.30 -18.44 8.95
C PRO A 181 11.57 -17.95 8.27
N LEU A 182 11.62 -18.07 6.94
CA LEU A 182 12.69 -17.49 6.15
C LEU A 182 12.58 -15.96 6.18
N ILE A 183 13.62 -15.28 6.69
CA ILE A 183 13.70 -13.81 6.69
C ILE A 183 14.89 -13.36 5.85
N ARG A 184 14.68 -12.41 4.95
CA ARG A 184 15.70 -11.83 4.08
C ARG A 184 15.86 -10.35 4.36
N THR A 185 17.09 -9.88 4.40
CA THR A 185 17.39 -8.45 4.46
C THR A 185 17.48 -7.89 3.05
N VAL A 186 16.64 -6.91 2.74
CA VAL A 186 16.70 -6.14 1.49
C VAL A 186 16.68 -4.66 1.87
N PRO A 187 17.81 -3.95 1.79
CA PRO A 187 17.88 -2.55 2.14
C PRO A 187 16.92 -1.70 1.31
N VAL A 188 16.26 -0.74 1.97
CA VAL A 188 15.33 0.19 1.31
C VAL A 188 16.13 1.25 0.55
N GLY A 189 15.72 1.51 -0.67
CA GLY A 189 16.28 2.54 -1.54
C GLY A 189 17.28 2.00 -2.56
N SER A 190 17.50 2.80 -3.58
CA SER A 190 18.50 2.56 -4.61
C SER A 190 19.26 3.85 -4.90
N LEU A 191 20.56 3.73 -5.18
CA LEU A 191 21.39 4.84 -5.64
C LEU A 191 21.55 4.70 -7.16
N ASN A 192 20.76 5.46 -7.90
CA ASN A 192 20.90 5.51 -9.37
C ASN A 192 22.11 6.34 -9.79
N GLN A 193 22.52 7.30 -8.96
CA GLN A 193 23.65 8.17 -9.21
C GLN A 193 24.26 8.66 -7.89
N LEU A 194 25.57 8.53 -7.74
CA LEU A 194 26.33 9.16 -6.67
C LEU A 194 26.66 10.60 -7.08
N ILE A 195 26.07 11.56 -6.36
CA ILE A 195 26.38 12.96 -6.56
C ILE A 195 27.46 13.36 -5.57
N HIS A 196 28.64 13.70 -6.10
CA HIS A 196 29.72 14.26 -5.30
C HIS A 196 29.58 15.79 -5.27
N PRO A 197 29.44 16.42 -4.09
CA PRO A 197 29.31 17.87 -4.02
C PRO A 197 30.65 18.51 -4.45
N GLU A 198 30.58 19.43 -5.41
CA GLU A 198 31.76 20.21 -5.87
C GLU A 198 32.19 21.26 -4.83
N LYS A 199 31.28 21.66 -3.93
CA LYS A 199 31.51 22.66 -2.91
C LYS A 199 31.94 22.02 -1.59
N LYS A 200 32.90 22.67 -0.90
CA LYS A 200 33.25 22.29 0.47
C LYS A 200 32.04 22.44 1.40
N ARG A 201 31.90 21.48 2.33
CA ARG A 201 30.87 21.57 3.38
C ARG A 201 31.03 22.87 4.17
N GLN A 202 29.90 23.51 4.46
CA GLN A 202 29.89 24.68 5.34
C GLN A 202 30.20 24.21 6.77
N PRO A 203 31.25 24.75 7.43
CA PRO A 203 31.57 24.38 8.81
C PRO A 203 30.39 24.69 9.75
N TYR A 204 30.23 23.86 10.80
CA TYR A 204 29.22 24.03 11.83
C TYR A 204 27.78 24.04 11.33
N SER A 205 27.52 23.43 10.16
CA SER A 205 26.17 23.28 9.62
C SER A 205 25.63 21.87 9.83
N MET A 206 24.34 21.78 10.17
CA MET A 206 23.58 20.54 10.22
C MET A 206 22.41 20.65 9.27
N ILE A 207 22.00 19.51 8.70
CA ILE A 207 20.81 19.41 7.88
C ILE A 207 19.94 18.26 8.41
N THR A 208 18.64 18.48 8.50
CA THR A 208 17.66 17.43 8.73
C THR A 208 16.69 17.42 7.57
N ALA A 209 16.26 16.23 7.16
CA ALA A 209 15.26 16.01 6.13
C ALA A 209 14.26 14.97 6.63
N SER A 210 13.09 15.43 7.08
CA SER A 210 12.03 14.56 7.57
C SER A 210 10.66 15.18 7.34
N ARG A 211 9.59 14.39 7.50
CA ARG A 211 8.24 14.95 7.62
C ARG A 211 8.15 15.76 8.91
N LEU A 212 7.41 16.87 8.86
CA LEU A 212 7.07 17.63 10.07
C LEU A 212 5.97 16.86 10.82
N ALA A 213 6.38 16.03 11.75
CA ALA A 213 5.49 15.20 12.57
C ALA A 213 6.07 15.11 13.98
N LYS A 214 5.20 15.09 15.00
CA LYS A 214 5.61 15.07 16.42
C LYS A 214 6.59 13.95 16.74
N GLU A 215 6.40 12.78 16.13
CA GLU A 215 7.30 11.62 16.31
C GLU A 215 8.71 11.81 15.73
N LYS A 216 8.97 12.92 15.02
CA LYS A 216 10.29 13.24 14.45
C LYS A 216 11.09 14.22 15.28
N HIS A 217 10.49 14.84 16.30
CA HIS A 217 11.14 15.78 17.21
C HIS A 217 12.04 16.79 16.49
N VAL A 218 11.47 17.46 15.45
CA VAL A 218 12.17 18.47 14.61
C VAL A 218 11.82 19.90 15.00
N ASP A 219 11.13 20.10 16.09
CA ASP A 219 10.78 21.37 16.75
C ASP A 219 11.83 21.83 17.75
#